data_98bf9dc3da6724bca6270cb4993dd3a5
#
_entry.id   98bf9dc3da6724bca6270cb4993dd3a5
#
_cell.length_a   1.000
_cell.length_b   1.000
_cell.length_c   1.000
_cell.angle_alpha   90.00
_cell.angle_beta   90.00
_cell.angle_gamma   90.00
#
_symmetry.space_group_name_H-M   'P 1'
#
loop_
_entity.id
_entity.type
_entity.pdbx_description
1 polymer ?
#
loop_
_entity_poly.entity_id
_entity_poly.type
_entity_poly.pdbx_seq_one_letter_code
_entity_poly.pdbx_strand_id
1 'polypeptide(L)'
;SGVRTAIAGFGGSLKDIPPTDLAGQCVAEAVKQAGVESADIGHCVIGNVTHSDRRDMYMSRVASLKGGLPDTTPAVTVNRLCGSGLQAFVSASQLILLGDCDAAIAGGAESMSRVPYWLPQARFGARMGDAAMVDAMTGALTCPIDDTHMGITAENVAEKWGITREAQDALATESHNRAQRAIEEKRFVDQILPIEVKTRKGVQVFEQD
;
A
#
# COMPACT_ATOMS: atom_id res chain seq x y z
N SER A 1 3.28 11.84 14.01
CA SER A 1 2.75 12.32 12.72
C SER A 1 2.08 11.18 11.96
N GLY A 2 1.22 11.51 11.01
CA GLY A 2 0.57 10.56 10.11
C GLY A 2 0.39 11.19 8.72
N VAL A 3 1.02 10.59 7.70
CA VAL A 3 1.04 11.10 6.33
C VAL A 3 0.65 10.01 5.36
N ARG A 4 -0.14 10.33 4.37
CA ARG A 4 -0.49 9.44 3.26
C ARG A 4 -0.62 10.21 1.94
N THR A 5 -0.55 9.51 0.84
CA THR A 5 -1.03 10.06 -0.44
C THR A 5 -2.56 10.06 -0.47
N ALA A 6 -3.16 10.83 -1.36
CA ALA A 6 -4.54 10.59 -1.75
C ALA A 6 -4.66 9.20 -2.42
N ILE A 7 -5.86 8.60 -2.35
CA ILE A 7 -6.13 7.27 -2.90
C ILE A 7 -6.57 7.41 -4.36
N ALA A 8 -5.74 6.91 -5.28
CA ALA A 8 -6.06 6.92 -6.71
C ALA A 8 -6.87 5.68 -7.12
N GLY A 9 -7.72 5.86 -8.14
CA GLY A 9 -8.39 4.75 -8.80
C GLY A 9 -7.42 3.85 -9.59
N PHE A 10 -7.82 2.61 -9.85
CA PHE A 10 -7.08 1.69 -10.71
C PHE A 10 -6.89 2.29 -12.11
N GLY A 11 -5.66 2.24 -12.61
CA GLY A 11 -5.29 2.88 -13.88
C GLY A 11 -5.30 4.41 -13.86
N GLY A 12 -5.51 5.03 -12.69
CA GLY A 12 -5.64 6.47 -12.50
C GLY A 12 -4.31 7.24 -12.43
N SER A 13 -4.34 8.39 -11.74
CA SER A 13 -3.26 9.38 -11.76
C SER A 13 -1.92 8.86 -11.26
N LEU A 14 -1.90 7.96 -10.28
CA LEU A 14 -0.66 7.43 -9.69
C LEU A 14 -0.12 6.16 -10.35
N LYS A 15 -0.75 5.66 -11.42
CA LYS A 15 -0.41 4.36 -12.05
C LYS A 15 1.04 4.23 -12.49
N ASP A 16 1.67 5.34 -12.90
CA ASP A 16 3.03 5.35 -13.44
C ASP A 16 4.10 5.62 -12.37
N ILE A 17 3.69 5.92 -11.12
CA ILE A 17 4.60 6.20 -10.02
C ILE A 17 4.85 4.92 -9.21
N PRO A 18 6.11 4.49 -9.05
CA PRO A 18 6.43 3.33 -8.25
C PRO A 18 6.01 3.50 -6.78
N PRO A 19 5.46 2.46 -6.12
CA PRO A 19 5.04 2.56 -4.73
C PRO A 19 6.20 2.88 -3.78
N THR A 20 7.43 2.49 -4.10
CA THR A 20 8.63 2.88 -3.35
C THR A 20 8.90 4.39 -3.39
N ASP A 21 8.51 5.07 -4.48
CA ASP A 21 8.69 6.53 -4.62
C ASP A 21 7.62 7.28 -3.82
N LEU A 22 6.38 6.79 -3.83
CA LEU A 22 5.30 7.32 -3.01
C LEU A 22 5.61 7.14 -1.52
N ALA A 23 6.03 5.93 -1.13
CA ALA A 23 6.41 5.63 0.25
C ALA A 23 7.57 6.51 0.73
N GLY A 24 8.60 6.71 -0.08
CA GLY A 24 9.73 7.59 0.26
C GLY A 24 9.31 9.03 0.52
N GLN A 25 8.41 9.58 -0.30
CA GLN A 25 7.87 10.92 -0.08
C GLN A 25 7.06 11.00 1.23
N CYS A 26 6.24 9.99 1.52
CA CYS A 26 5.50 9.92 2.79
C CYS A 26 6.44 9.79 4.00
N VAL A 27 7.52 9.01 3.90
CA VAL A 27 8.53 8.88 4.96
C VAL A 27 9.18 10.22 5.24
N ALA A 28 9.64 10.95 4.20
CA ALA A 28 10.26 12.26 4.35
C ALA A 28 9.33 13.26 5.05
N GLU A 29 8.08 13.34 4.60
CA GLU A 29 7.12 14.27 5.17
C GLU A 29 6.70 13.86 6.60
N ALA A 30 6.59 12.54 6.88
CA ALA A 30 6.28 12.06 8.22
C ALA A 30 7.35 12.43 9.24
N VAL A 31 8.63 12.30 8.89
CA VAL A 31 9.76 12.71 9.74
C VAL A 31 9.71 14.22 9.97
N LYS A 32 9.55 15.00 8.91
CA LYS A 32 9.43 16.45 8.98
C LYS A 32 8.28 16.91 9.89
N GLN A 33 7.08 16.34 9.73
CA GLN A 33 5.91 16.67 10.55
C GLN A 33 6.06 16.22 12.00
N ALA A 34 6.80 15.16 12.25
CA ALA A 34 7.11 14.71 13.60
C ALA A 34 8.07 15.66 14.34
N GLY A 35 8.81 16.49 13.61
CA GLY A 35 9.80 17.41 14.18
C GLY A 35 10.99 16.71 14.81
N VAL A 36 11.34 15.52 14.28
CA VAL A 36 12.50 14.73 14.73
C VAL A 36 13.56 14.71 13.64
N GLU A 37 14.81 14.50 14.03
CA GLU A 37 15.89 14.31 13.06
C GLU A 37 15.77 12.92 12.41
N SER A 38 16.12 12.81 11.14
CA SER A 38 16.09 11.51 10.45
C SER A 38 17.02 10.48 11.09
N ALA A 39 18.09 10.93 11.75
CA ALA A 39 19.02 10.08 12.49
C ALA A 39 18.41 9.46 13.77
N ASP A 40 17.34 10.03 14.31
CA ASP A 40 16.65 9.49 15.48
C ASP A 40 15.72 8.31 15.13
N ILE A 41 15.47 8.09 13.84
CA ILE A 41 14.64 6.97 13.38
C ILE A 41 15.46 5.68 13.39
N GLY A 42 15.23 4.86 14.40
CA GLY A 42 15.96 3.61 14.58
C GLY A 42 15.49 2.43 13.74
N HIS A 43 14.29 2.49 13.14
CA HIS A 43 13.79 1.43 12.27
C HIS A 43 12.73 1.90 11.28
N CYS A 44 12.63 1.24 10.12
CA CYS A 44 11.60 1.48 9.11
C CYS A 44 10.87 0.17 8.76
N VAL A 45 9.56 0.09 8.98
CA VAL A 45 8.72 -1.08 8.69
C VAL A 45 7.63 -0.67 7.71
N ILE A 46 7.62 -1.25 6.51
CA ILE A 46 6.60 -0.96 5.49
C ILE A 46 5.97 -2.26 4.99
N GLY A 47 4.64 -2.28 4.96
CA GLY A 47 3.85 -3.34 4.37
C GLY A 47 3.79 -3.22 2.85
N ASN A 48 3.99 -4.34 2.16
CA ASN A 48 3.75 -4.46 0.72
C ASN A 48 3.39 -5.91 0.40
N VAL A 49 2.43 -6.10 -0.49
CA VAL A 49 1.93 -7.44 -0.87
C VAL A 49 2.44 -7.84 -2.24
N THR A 50 2.21 -6.99 -3.24
CA THR A 50 2.53 -7.28 -4.64
C THR A 50 3.70 -6.45 -5.12
N HIS A 51 4.73 -7.12 -5.61
CA HIS A 51 5.91 -6.45 -6.14
C HIS A 51 5.65 -6.04 -7.59
N SER A 52 5.56 -4.75 -7.86
CA SER A 52 5.33 -4.18 -9.18
C SER A 52 6.61 -3.98 -9.99
N ASP A 53 7.75 -3.92 -9.31
CA ASP A 53 9.08 -3.98 -9.92
C ASP A 53 10.13 -4.54 -8.92
N ARG A 54 11.38 -4.69 -9.38
CA ARG A 54 12.48 -5.24 -8.57
C ARG A 54 12.79 -4.46 -7.29
N ARG A 55 12.43 -3.18 -7.19
CA ARG A 55 12.68 -2.34 -6.00
C ARG A 55 11.71 -2.66 -4.89
N ASP A 56 10.52 -3.15 -5.22
CA ASP A 56 9.48 -3.44 -4.25
C ASP A 56 9.84 -4.64 -3.36
N MET A 57 10.74 -5.52 -3.83
CA MET A 57 11.35 -6.57 -2.98
C MET A 57 12.11 -5.97 -1.79
N TYR A 58 12.53 -4.72 -1.90
CA TYR A 58 13.23 -3.94 -0.88
C TYR A 58 12.38 -2.73 -0.43
N MET A 59 11.05 -2.85 -0.44
CA MET A 59 10.12 -1.74 -0.25
C MET A 59 10.55 -0.80 0.90
N SER A 60 10.69 -1.34 2.11
CA SER A 60 11.04 -0.53 3.29
C SER A 60 12.42 0.11 3.16
N ARG A 61 13.39 -0.64 2.65
CA ARG A 61 14.76 -0.12 2.49
C ARG A 61 14.83 1.01 1.46
N VAL A 62 14.18 0.83 0.32
CA VAL A 62 14.16 1.86 -0.74
C VAL A 62 13.38 3.10 -0.27
N ALA A 63 12.22 2.90 0.38
CA ALA A 63 11.43 4.00 0.93
C ALA A 63 12.20 4.77 2.03
N SER A 64 12.88 4.06 2.93
CA SER A 64 13.73 4.63 3.98
C SER A 64 14.79 5.56 3.39
N LEU A 65 15.60 5.07 2.46
CA LEU A 65 16.67 5.85 1.82
C LEU A 65 16.12 7.02 1.00
N LYS A 66 15.06 6.81 0.23
CA LYS A 66 14.39 7.88 -0.54
C LYS A 66 13.75 8.92 0.37
N GLY A 67 13.29 8.52 1.55
CA GLY A 67 12.76 9.40 2.58
C GLY A 67 13.81 10.15 3.38
N GLY A 68 15.11 9.95 3.07
CA GLY A 68 16.21 10.67 3.71
C GLY A 68 16.63 10.11 5.06
N LEU A 69 16.23 8.88 5.39
CA LEU A 69 16.77 8.21 6.57
C LEU A 69 18.21 7.76 6.32
N PRO A 70 19.07 7.69 7.36
CA PRO A 70 20.44 7.19 7.24
C PRO A 70 20.52 5.79 6.64
N ASP A 71 21.62 5.48 6.00
CA ASP A 71 21.90 4.13 5.50
C ASP A 71 22.13 3.10 6.62
N THR A 72 22.38 3.57 7.82
CA THR A 72 22.47 2.75 9.04
C THR A 72 21.11 2.35 9.62
N THR A 73 20.00 3.03 9.22
CA THR A 73 18.65 2.69 9.70
C THR A 73 18.21 1.34 9.14
N PRO A 74 17.99 0.31 9.97
CA PRO A 74 17.48 -0.98 9.52
C PRO A 74 16.04 -0.86 9.00
N ALA A 75 15.71 -1.71 8.03
CA ALA A 75 14.40 -1.70 7.41
C ALA A 75 13.89 -3.11 7.12
N VAL A 76 12.61 -3.37 7.35
CA VAL A 76 11.96 -4.63 7.06
C VAL A 76 10.63 -4.44 6.31
N THR A 77 10.45 -5.20 5.25
CA THR A 77 9.17 -5.26 4.53
C THR A 77 8.35 -6.43 5.07
N VAL A 78 7.09 -6.16 5.41
CA VAL A 78 6.17 -7.17 5.95
C VAL A 78 5.01 -7.41 4.99
N ASN A 79 4.56 -8.66 4.93
CA ASN A 79 3.39 -9.06 4.16
C ASN A 79 2.44 -9.88 5.05
N ARG A 80 1.28 -9.31 5.32
CA ARG A 80 0.11 -9.95 5.93
C ARG A 80 -1.13 -9.63 5.07
N LEU A 81 -0.98 -9.69 3.75
CA LEU A 81 -1.98 -9.31 2.76
C LEU A 81 -2.62 -7.95 3.11
N CYS A 82 -3.94 -7.81 3.07
CA CYS A 82 -4.65 -6.55 3.35
C CYS A 82 -4.34 -5.94 4.73
N GLY A 83 -3.83 -6.74 5.67
CA GLY A 83 -3.40 -6.31 7.01
C GLY A 83 -1.94 -5.84 7.11
N SER A 84 -1.19 -5.76 6.01
CA SER A 84 0.26 -5.48 6.03
C SER A 84 0.60 -4.13 6.64
N GLY A 85 -0.15 -3.08 6.31
CA GLY A 85 0.09 -1.75 6.88
C GLY A 85 -0.11 -1.72 8.39
N LEU A 86 -1.18 -2.36 8.90
CA LEU A 86 -1.41 -2.49 10.34
C LEU A 86 -0.34 -3.38 11.00
N GLN A 87 0.10 -4.46 10.33
CA GLN A 87 1.18 -5.30 10.83
C GLN A 87 2.51 -4.52 10.91
N ALA A 88 2.80 -3.67 9.96
CA ALA A 88 3.98 -2.80 10.01
C ALA A 88 3.96 -1.92 11.26
N PHE A 89 2.80 -1.34 11.58
CA PHE A 89 2.61 -0.55 12.79
C PHE A 89 2.83 -1.38 14.06
N VAL A 90 2.24 -2.57 14.14
CA VAL A 90 2.42 -3.49 15.27
C VAL A 90 3.90 -3.87 15.45
N SER A 91 4.57 -4.22 14.34
CA SER A 91 5.99 -4.62 14.38
C SER A 91 6.89 -3.47 14.81
N ALA A 92 6.68 -2.26 14.30
CA ALA A 92 7.44 -1.08 14.74
C ALA A 92 7.19 -0.76 16.22
N SER A 93 5.95 -0.87 16.69
CA SER A 93 5.63 -0.68 18.11
C SER A 93 6.31 -1.71 19.01
N GLN A 94 6.42 -2.96 18.55
CA GLN A 94 7.15 -4.00 19.28
C GLN A 94 8.65 -3.68 19.41
N LEU A 95 9.30 -3.15 18.36
CA LEU A 95 10.70 -2.74 18.43
C LEU A 95 10.92 -1.63 19.47
N ILE A 96 10.01 -0.66 19.53
CA ILE A 96 10.06 0.41 20.54
C ILE A 96 9.82 -0.16 21.95
N LEU A 97 8.84 -1.04 22.14
CA LEU A 97 8.53 -1.65 23.43
C LEU A 97 9.67 -2.53 23.97
N LEU A 98 10.43 -3.18 23.07
CA LEU A 98 11.59 -4.00 23.41
C LEU A 98 12.86 -3.16 23.65
N GLY A 99 12.83 -1.87 23.35
CA GLY A 99 13.98 -0.98 23.52
C GLY A 99 15.00 -1.08 22.37
N ASP A 100 14.63 -1.66 21.23
CA ASP A 100 15.51 -1.73 20.04
C ASP A 100 15.67 -0.36 19.39
N CYS A 101 14.68 0.53 19.52
CA CYS A 101 14.72 1.91 19.07
C CYS A 101 13.71 2.78 19.82
N ASP A 102 13.95 4.10 19.84
CA ASP A 102 13.04 5.07 20.49
C ASP A 102 11.97 5.61 19.51
N ALA A 103 12.27 5.61 18.23
CA ALA A 103 11.37 6.05 17.18
C ALA A 103 11.48 5.17 15.93
N ALA A 104 10.36 4.94 15.26
CA ALA A 104 10.31 4.13 14.06
C ALA A 104 9.31 4.68 13.04
N ILE A 105 9.55 4.41 11.76
CA ILE A 105 8.58 4.59 10.69
C ILE A 105 7.78 3.30 10.52
N ALA A 106 6.46 3.43 10.43
CA ALA A 106 5.56 2.33 10.08
C ALA A 106 4.55 2.77 9.02
N GLY A 107 4.28 1.93 8.04
CA GLY A 107 3.30 2.25 7.00
C GLY A 107 3.07 1.12 6.02
N GLY A 108 2.48 1.44 4.89
CA GLY A 108 2.28 0.51 3.78
C GLY A 108 2.25 1.26 2.46
N ALA A 109 2.66 0.60 1.40
CA ALA A 109 2.60 1.13 0.05
C ALA A 109 2.24 0.02 -0.95
N GLU A 110 1.28 0.30 -1.81
CA GLU A 110 0.80 -0.64 -2.81
C GLU A 110 0.41 0.11 -4.10
N SER A 111 0.66 -0.49 -5.23
CA SER A 111 0.16 0.00 -6.52
C SER A 111 -0.47 -1.13 -7.32
N MET A 112 -1.76 -1.32 -7.16
CA MET A 112 -2.53 -2.35 -7.89
C MET A 112 -2.47 -2.14 -9.42
N SER A 113 -2.34 -0.90 -9.87
CA SER A 113 -2.21 -0.56 -11.30
C SER A 113 -0.91 -1.06 -11.94
N ARG A 114 0.11 -1.39 -11.15
CA ARG A 114 1.43 -1.81 -11.61
C ARG A 114 1.70 -3.29 -11.42
N VAL A 115 0.75 -4.04 -10.86
CA VAL A 115 0.92 -5.47 -10.60
C VAL A 115 1.17 -6.22 -11.90
N PRO A 116 2.22 -7.07 -11.98
CA PRO A 116 2.63 -7.74 -13.21
C PRO A 116 1.80 -9.00 -13.48
N TYR A 117 1.99 -9.53 -14.68
CA TYR A 117 1.67 -10.93 -14.98
C TYR A 117 2.90 -11.81 -14.75
N TRP A 118 2.71 -12.99 -14.18
CA TRP A 118 3.75 -14.01 -14.06
C TRP A 118 3.74 -14.94 -15.26
N LEU A 119 4.91 -15.29 -15.74
CA LEU A 119 5.13 -16.26 -16.79
C LEU A 119 6.06 -17.37 -16.26
N PRO A 120 5.55 -18.33 -15.47
CA PRO A 120 6.38 -19.32 -14.77
C PRO A 120 7.27 -20.15 -15.69
N GLN A 121 6.78 -20.50 -16.88
CA GLN A 121 7.52 -21.32 -17.85
C GLN A 121 8.68 -20.57 -18.52
N ALA A 122 8.69 -19.24 -18.50
CA ALA A 122 9.70 -18.44 -19.21
C ALA A 122 11.12 -18.68 -18.71
N ARG A 123 11.30 -18.95 -17.41
CA ARG A 123 12.64 -19.14 -16.82
C ARG A 123 13.41 -20.30 -17.45
N PHE A 124 12.73 -21.33 -17.90
CA PHE A 124 13.33 -22.51 -18.55
C PHE A 124 13.01 -22.59 -20.04
N GLY A 125 12.53 -21.50 -20.63
CA GLY A 125 12.45 -21.31 -22.08
C GLY A 125 11.15 -21.69 -22.75
N ALA A 126 10.06 -22.03 -22.03
CA ALA A 126 8.74 -22.35 -22.62
C ALA A 126 8.85 -23.11 -23.97
N ARG A 127 9.57 -24.23 -23.98
CA ARG A 127 10.22 -24.84 -25.17
C ARG A 127 9.26 -25.27 -26.27
N MET A 128 8.05 -25.72 -25.93
CA MET A 128 7.08 -26.23 -26.89
C MET A 128 5.66 -26.15 -26.32
N GLY A 129 4.70 -25.76 -27.15
CA GLY A 129 3.31 -25.53 -26.74
C GLY A 129 3.04 -24.14 -26.14
N ASP A 130 1.80 -23.94 -25.72
CA ASP A 130 1.34 -22.67 -25.14
C ASP A 130 1.93 -22.44 -23.75
N ALA A 131 2.13 -21.17 -23.40
CA ALA A 131 2.53 -20.74 -22.06
C ALA A 131 1.44 -19.84 -21.46
N ALA A 132 1.01 -20.14 -20.24
CA ALA A 132 0.03 -19.33 -19.54
C ALA A 132 0.70 -18.13 -18.84
N MET A 133 0.07 -16.96 -18.96
CA MET A 133 0.35 -15.81 -18.11
C MET A 133 -0.64 -15.78 -16.96
N VAL A 134 -0.12 -15.64 -15.74
CA VAL A 134 -0.93 -15.56 -14.51
C VAL A 134 -1.00 -14.11 -14.06
N ASP A 135 -2.20 -13.55 -13.95
CA ASP A 135 -2.42 -12.21 -13.40
C ASP A 135 -2.12 -12.22 -11.90
N ALA A 136 -1.04 -11.56 -11.50
CA ALA A 136 -0.63 -11.51 -10.10
C ALA A 136 -1.60 -10.69 -9.22
N MET A 137 -2.36 -9.77 -9.81
CA MET A 137 -3.39 -9.02 -9.09
C MET A 137 -4.56 -9.94 -8.71
N THR A 138 -5.11 -10.67 -9.68
CA THR A 138 -6.15 -11.68 -9.42
C THR A 138 -5.64 -12.76 -8.47
N GLY A 139 -4.37 -13.19 -8.63
CA GLY A 139 -3.73 -14.14 -7.72
C GLY A 139 -3.68 -13.65 -6.27
N ALA A 140 -3.39 -12.37 -6.04
CA ALA A 140 -3.39 -11.79 -4.69
C ALA A 140 -4.81 -11.68 -4.07
N LEU A 141 -5.85 -11.67 -4.90
CA LEU A 141 -7.26 -11.60 -4.50
C LEU A 141 -7.96 -12.97 -4.46
N THR A 142 -7.23 -14.04 -4.72
CA THR A 142 -7.74 -15.42 -4.71
C THR A 142 -7.15 -16.18 -3.52
N CYS A 143 -8.01 -16.81 -2.73
CA CYS A 143 -7.59 -17.68 -1.63
C CYS A 143 -6.83 -18.89 -2.20
N PRO A 144 -5.57 -19.15 -1.80
CA PRO A 144 -4.80 -20.24 -2.37
C PRO A 144 -5.15 -21.62 -1.77
N ILE A 145 -6.06 -21.68 -0.79
CA ILE A 145 -6.46 -22.91 -0.10
C ILE A 145 -7.64 -23.57 -0.82
N ASP A 146 -8.63 -22.78 -1.18
CA ASP A 146 -9.88 -23.25 -1.81
C ASP A 146 -10.10 -22.67 -3.21
N ASP A 147 -9.11 -21.96 -3.75
CA ASP A 147 -9.11 -21.32 -5.07
C ASP A 147 -10.32 -20.39 -5.29
N THR A 148 -10.75 -19.73 -4.21
CA THR A 148 -11.93 -18.87 -4.18
C THR A 148 -11.55 -17.40 -4.19
N HIS A 149 -12.10 -16.61 -5.12
CA HIS A 149 -11.89 -15.16 -5.14
C HIS A 149 -12.51 -14.50 -3.89
N MET A 150 -11.86 -13.47 -3.35
CA MET A 150 -12.31 -12.80 -2.12
C MET A 150 -13.74 -12.25 -2.20
N GLY A 151 -14.24 -11.91 -3.38
CA GLY A 151 -15.65 -11.55 -3.59
C GLY A 151 -16.60 -12.71 -3.25
N ILE A 152 -16.28 -13.92 -3.68
CA ILE A 152 -17.07 -15.11 -3.34
C ILE A 152 -16.97 -15.42 -1.83
N THR A 153 -15.80 -15.22 -1.24
CA THR A 153 -15.65 -15.32 0.23
C THR A 153 -16.60 -14.36 0.95
N ALA A 154 -16.76 -13.14 0.45
CA ALA A 154 -17.72 -12.18 1.01
C ALA A 154 -19.17 -12.65 0.84
N GLU A 155 -19.55 -13.24 -0.30
CA GLU A 155 -20.88 -13.83 -0.51
C GLU A 155 -21.12 -15.01 0.47
N ASN A 156 -20.13 -15.88 0.67
CA ASN A 156 -20.19 -16.96 1.65
C ASN A 156 -20.41 -16.44 3.08
N VAL A 157 -19.79 -15.31 3.43
CA VAL A 157 -20.01 -14.64 4.72
C VAL A 157 -21.44 -14.11 4.82
N ALA A 158 -21.94 -13.45 3.76
CA ALA A 158 -23.29 -12.93 3.73
C ALA A 158 -24.34 -14.04 3.92
N GLU A 159 -24.18 -15.16 3.21
CA GLU A 159 -25.06 -16.33 3.35
C GLU A 159 -24.99 -16.91 4.76
N LYS A 160 -23.79 -17.19 5.26
CA LYS A 160 -23.57 -17.83 6.57
C LYS A 160 -24.16 -17.06 7.75
N TRP A 161 -24.10 -15.72 7.69
CA TRP A 161 -24.58 -14.87 8.79
C TRP A 161 -25.90 -14.16 8.47
N GLY A 162 -26.55 -14.47 7.35
CA GLY A 162 -27.84 -13.90 6.97
C GLY A 162 -27.79 -12.39 6.73
N ILE A 163 -26.68 -11.89 6.16
CA ILE A 163 -26.54 -10.46 5.84
C ILE A 163 -27.29 -10.18 4.56
N THR A 164 -28.37 -9.39 4.65
CA THR A 164 -29.22 -9.12 3.51
C THR A 164 -28.59 -8.13 2.53
N ARG A 165 -29.08 -8.11 1.29
CA ARG A 165 -28.66 -7.15 0.26
C ARG A 165 -28.93 -5.71 0.70
N GLU A 166 -30.06 -5.45 1.33
CA GLU A 166 -30.45 -4.13 1.83
C GLU A 166 -29.47 -3.64 2.91
N ALA A 167 -29.02 -4.52 3.80
CA ALA A 167 -28.03 -4.16 4.81
C ALA A 167 -26.66 -3.82 4.18
N GLN A 168 -26.26 -4.57 3.15
CA GLN A 168 -25.01 -4.32 2.41
C GLN A 168 -25.07 -2.98 1.67
N ASP A 169 -26.17 -2.70 0.96
CA ASP A 169 -26.36 -1.46 0.21
C ASP A 169 -26.47 -0.25 1.14
N ALA A 170 -27.13 -0.38 2.29
CA ALA A 170 -27.17 0.67 3.31
C ALA A 170 -25.79 1.02 3.86
N LEU A 171 -24.97 0.01 4.16
CA LEU A 171 -23.58 0.21 4.60
C LEU A 171 -22.75 0.89 3.51
N ALA A 172 -22.84 0.44 2.27
CA ALA A 172 -22.12 1.01 1.13
C ALA A 172 -22.48 2.47 0.91
N THR A 173 -23.77 2.80 0.91
CA THR A 173 -24.27 4.17 0.76
C THR A 173 -23.75 5.07 1.89
N GLU A 174 -23.85 4.62 3.14
CA GLU A 174 -23.34 5.38 4.30
C GLU A 174 -21.83 5.56 4.23
N SER A 175 -21.07 4.55 3.75
CA SER A 175 -19.62 4.64 3.57
C SER A 175 -19.26 5.76 2.57
N HIS A 176 -19.94 5.83 1.42
CA HIS A 176 -19.74 6.90 0.45
C HIS A 176 -20.12 8.28 1.02
N ASN A 177 -21.24 8.38 1.72
CA ASN A 177 -21.68 9.64 2.35
C ASN A 177 -20.65 10.12 3.40
N ARG A 178 -20.04 9.21 4.15
CA ARG A 178 -18.96 9.56 5.10
C ARG A 178 -17.71 10.04 4.40
N ALA A 179 -17.30 9.41 3.32
CA ALA A 179 -16.14 9.82 2.54
C ALA A 179 -16.37 11.23 1.93
N GLN A 180 -17.52 11.45 1.29
CA GLN A 180 -17.86 12.75 0.73
C GLN A 180 -17.84 13.85 1.80
N ARG A 181 -18.50 13.62 2.94
CA ARG A 181 -18.50 14.57 4.06
C ARG A 181 -17.10 14.85 4.59
N ALA A 182 -16.25 13.80 4.69
CA ALA A 182 -14.87 13.99 5.16
C ALA A 182 -14.04 14.86 4.20
N ILE A 183 -14.26 14.74 2.89
CA ILE A 183 -13.64 15.60 1.87
C ILE A 183 -14.15 17.04 1.98
N GLU A 184 -15.47 17.24 2.04
CA GLU A 184 -16.10 18.57 2.16
C GLU A 184 -15.67 19.32 3.43
N GLU A 185 -15.57 18.60 4.56
CA GLU A 185 -15.12 19.12 5.85
C GLU A 185 -13.58 19.18 5.98
N LYS A 186 -12.84 18.78 4.94
CA LYS A 186 -11.37 18.80 4.89
C LYS A 186 -10.70 18.04 6.03
N ARG A 187 -11.29 16.91 6.48
CA ARG A 187 -10.82 16.15 7.64
C ARG A 187 -9.44 15.55 7.48
N PHE A 188 -8.98 15.34 6.24
CA PHE A 188 -7.71 14.67 5.93
C PHE A 188 -6.67 15.59 5.27
N VAL A 189 -6.97 16.88 5.11
CA VAL A 189 -6.08 17.80 4.37
C VAL A 189 -4.68 17.88 4.98
N ASP A 190 -4.57 17.82 6.30
CA ASP A 190 -3.29 17.88 7.01
C ASP A 190 -2.49 16.56 6.93
N GLN A 191 -3.12 15.48 6.47
CA GLN A 191 -2.51 14.15 6.35
C GLN A 191 -2.17 13.78 4.91
N ILE A 192 -2.85 14.40 3.94
CA ILE A 192 -2.65 14.09 2.52
C ILE A 192 -1.45 14.86 1.98
N LEU A 193 -0.45 14.12 1.54
CA LEU A 193 0.71 14.68 0.84
C LEU A 193 0.37 14.88 -0.63
N PRO A 194 0.41 16.11 -1.17
CA PRO A 194 0.24 16.36 -2.57
C PRO A 194 1.35 15.70 -3.41
N ILE A 195 0.97 14.96 -4.44
CA ILE A 195 1.91 14.26 -5.33
C ILE A 195 1.91 14.92 -6.70
N GLU A 196 3.08 15.37 -7.15
CA GLU A 196 3.27 15.88 -8.50
C GLU A 196 3.30 14.73 -9.51
N VAL A 197 2.39 14.78 -10.47
CA VAL A 197 2.25 13.79 -11.54
C VAL A 197 2.61 14.46 -12.87
N LYS A 198 3.65 13.95 -13.54
CA LYS A 198 4.02 14.40 -14.87
C LYS A 198 3.07 13.84 -15.91
N THR A 199 2.42 14.72 -16.66
CA THR A 199 1.51 14.35 -17.75
C THR A 199 2.00 14.95 -19.08
N ARG A 200 1.41 14.53 -20.19
CA ARG A 200 1.69 15.13 -21.49
C ARG A 200 1.35 16.64 -21.57
N LYS A 201 0.48 17.12 -20.67
CA LYS A 201 0.02 18.51 -20.60
C LYS A 201 0.79 19.33 -19.54
N GLY A 202 1.80 18.76 -18.90
CA GLY A 202 2.57 19.39 -17.82
C GLY A 202 2.44 18.63 -16.49
N VAL A 203 2.88 19.26 -15.41
CA VAL A 203 2.77 18.72 -14.05
C VAL A 203 1.38 19.00 -13.52
N GLN A 204 0.74 17.98 -12.98
CA GLN A 204 -0.51 18.09 -12.24
C GLN A 204 -0.29 17.65 -10.81
N VAL A 205 -0.96 18.28 -9.86
CA VAL A 205 -0.91 17.90 -8.45
C VAL A 205 -2.09 16.99 -8.13
N PHE A 206 -1.80 15.83 -7.56
CA PHE A 206 -2.80 14.87 -7.09
C PHE A 206 -2.84 14.90 -5.55
N GLU A 207 -3.93 15.42 -4.98
CA GLU A 207 -4.04 15.74 -3.55
C GLU A 207 -5.44 15.48 -2.96
N GLN A 208 -6.33 14.85 -3.70
CA GLN A 208 -7.70 14.59 -3.26
C GLN A 208 -8.07 13.12 -3.49
N ASP A 209 -8.74 12.50 -2.50
CA ASP A 209 -9.30 11.15 -2.56
C ASP A 209 -10.45 11.03 -3.56
#